data_ebf69a8bd88726db7b39e1c97db036a0
#
_entry.id   ebf69a8bd88726db7b39e1c97db036a0
#
_cell.length_a   1.000
_cell.length_b   1.000
_cell.length_c   1.000
_cell.angle_alpha   90.00
_cell.angle_beta   90.00
_cell.angle_gamma   90.00
#
_symmetry.space_group_name_H-M   'P 1'
#
loop_
_entity.id
_entity.type
_entity.pdbx_description
1 polymer ?
#
loop_
_entity_poly.entity_id
_entity_poly.type
_entity_poly.pdbx_seq_one_letter_code
_entity_poly.pdbx_strand_id
1 'polypeptide(L)' 'MKHTDKLISAILAFAFLLGSYKGYLALWKEGRAEPYQIFPCPVDSLAEADRAALEQGIRARSEIELNQLLEDFMS' A
#
# COMPACT_ATOMS: atom_id res chain seq x y z
N MET A 1 25.86 16.05 4.66
CA MET A 1 24.90 16.25 4.41
C MET A 1 24.33 15.68 3.31
N LYS A 2 24.95 15.34 2.40
CA LYS A 2 24.40 14.74 1.36
C LYS A 2 23.84 13.44 1.65
N HIS A 3 24.36 12.71 2.62
CA HIS A 3 23.77 11.47 2.93
C HIS A 3 22.38 11.61 3.41
N THR A 4 22.10 12.65 4.14
CA THR A 4 20.78 12.90 4.65
C THR A 4 19.80 13.05 3.51
N ASP A 5 20.23 13.73 2.48
CA ASP A 5 19.36 13.91 1.33
C ASP A 5 18.99 12.59 0.71
N LYS A 6 19.95 11.68 0.65
CA LYS A 6 19.64 10.40 0.07
C LYS A 6 18.69 9.62 0.90
N LEU A 7 18.83 9.69 2.21
CA LEU A 7 17.90 9.00 3.07
C LEU A 7 16.51 9.55 2.91
N ILE A 8 16.39 10.84 2.82
CA ILE A 8 15.08 11.44 2.64
C ILE A 8 14.48 10.99 1.34
N SER A 9 15.27 10.91 0.30
CA SER A 9 14.75 10.44 -0.96
C SER A 9 14.27 9.02 -0.85
N ALA A 10 15.00 8.18 -0.14
CA ALA A 10 14.59 6.81 0.00
C ALA A 10 13.30 6.71 0.78
N ILE A 11 13.14 7.53 1.79
CA ILE A 11 11.92 7.51 2.57
C ILE A 11 10.75 7.95 1.73
N LEU A 12 10.97 8.90 0.86
CA LEU A 12 9.89 9.38 0.00
C LEU A 12 9.68 8.50 -1.21
N ALA A 13 10.43 7.42 -1.31
CA ALA A 13 10.33 6.56 -2.46
C ALA A 13 8.97 5.90 -2.59
N PHE A 14 8.27 5.68 -1.49
CA PHE A 14 6.95 5.12 -1.61
C PHE A 14 5.95 6.17 -1.19
N ALA A 15 4.93 6.35 -1.98
CA ALA A 15 3.91 7.34 -1.73
C ALA A 15 2.63 6.71 -1.20
N PHE A 16 2.46 5.42 -1.41
CA PHE A 16 1.21 4.75 -1.07
C PHE A 16 1.49 3.45 -0.35
N LEU A 17 0.57 3.06 0.53
CA LEU A 17 0.68 1.80 1.24
C LEU A 17 -0.65 1.08 1.13
N LEU A 18 -0.63 -0.15 0.64
CA LEU A 18 -1.82 -0.98 0.61
C LEU A 18 -1.79 -1.89 1.81
N GLY A 19 -2.93 -2.06 2.44
CA GLY A 19 -3.03 -2.93 3.61
C GLY A 19 -4.47 -3.31 3.87
N SER A 20 -4.71 -3.81 5.06
CA SER A 20 -6.03 -4.25 5.47
C SER A 20 -6.57 -3.31 6.53
N TYR A 21 -7.83 -2.93 6.40
CA TYR A 21 -8.46 -2.06 7.37
C TYR A 21 -9.86 -2.60 7.62
N LYS A 22 -10.08 -3.08 8.83
CA LYS A 22 -11.37 -3.64 9.25
C LYS A 22 -11.87 -4.70 8.27
N GLY A 23 -10.95 -5.50 7.78
CA GLY A 23 -11.30 -6.62 6.92
C GLY A 23 -11.36 -6.32 5.44
N TYR A 24 -11.07 -5.09 5.03
CA TYR A 24 -11.11 -4.69 3.63
C TYR A 24 -9.78 -4.17 3.15
N LEU A 25 -9.55 -4.28 1.86
CA LEU A 25 -8.38 -3.71 1.24
C LEU A 25 -8.44 -2.20 1.36
N ALA A 26 -7.35 -1.59 1.79
CA ALA A 26 -7.34 -0.16 2.01
C ALA A 26 -6.03 0.44 1.54
N LEU A 27 -6.08 1.73 1.27
CA LEU A 27 -4.95 2.47 0.75
C LEU A 27 -4.65 3.63 1.69
N TRP A 28 -3.38 3.75 2.09
CA TRP A 28 -2.93 4.87 2.87
C TRP A 28 -1.98 5.69 2.05
N LYS A 29 -2.00 7.01 2.26
CA LYS A 29 -0.98 7.87 1.72
C LYS A 29 0.10 8.03 2.76
N GLU A 30 1.29 8.31 2.29
CA GLU A 30 2.43 8.46 3.15
C GLU A 30 2.14 9.46 4.26
N GLY A 31 2.50 9.09 5.47
CA GLY A 31 2.37 10.02 6.60
C GLY A 31 1.00 10.15 7.21
N ARG A 32 0.03 9.38 6.73
CA ARG A 32 -1.32 9.48 7.26
C ARG A 32 -1.63 8.27 8.11
N ALA A 33 -2.31 8.50 9.22
CA ALA A 33 -2.68 7.41 10.11
C ALA A 33 -3.94 6.70 9.66
N GLU A 34 -4.83 7.40 8.96
CA GLU A 34 -6.06 6.80 8.53
C GLU A 34 -6.04 6.52 7.05
N PRO A 35 -6.80 5.53 6.60
CA PRO A 35 -6.76 5.19 5.18
C PRO A 35 -7.33 6.31 4.33
N TYR A 36 -6.70 6.48 3.17
CA TYR A 36 -7.14 7.43 2.19
C TYR A 36 -8.37 6.90 1.46
N GLN A 37 -8.43 5.59 1.26
CA GLN A 37 -9.52 4.98 0.55
C GLN A 37 -9.67 3.53 1.00
N ILE A 38 -10.91 3.06 1.14
CA ILE A 38 -11.20 1.68 1.48
C ILE A 38 -11.95 1.09 0.29
N PHE A 39 -11.48 -0.05 -0.19
CA PHE A 39 -12.06 -0.67 -1.37
C PHE A 39 -13.07 -1.74 -0.96
N PRO A 40 -14.07 -1.99 -1.79
CA PRO A 40 -15.06 -3.03 -1.50
C PRO A 40 -14.49 -4.42 -1.85
N CYS A 41 -13.38 -4.75 -1.25
CA CYS A 41 -12.67 -5.99 -1.51
C CYS A 41 -12.33 -6.61 -0.17
N PRO A 42 -13.12 -7.59 0.29
CA PRO A 42 -12.83 -8.23 1.57
C PRO A 42 -11.52 -8.97 1.49
N VAL A 43 -10.66 -8.75 2.46
CA VAL A 43 -9.35 -9.37 2.46
C VAL A 43 -9.48 -10.90 2.53
N ASP A 44 -10.53 -11.38 3.20
CA ASP A 44 -10.74 -12.81 3.33
C ASP A 44 -10.99 -13.49 1.98
N SER A 45 -11.37 -12.74 0.97
CA SER A 45 -11.61 -13.34 -0.34
C SER A 45 -10.33 -13.50 -1.16
N LEU A 46 -9.22 -13.03 -0.64
CA LEU A 46 -7.96 -13.08 -1.36
C LEU A 46 -7.19 -14.35 -1.03
N ALA A 47 -6.24 -14.69 -1.87
CA ALA A 47 -5.37 -15.83 -1.61
C ALA A 47 -4.56 -15.59 -0.35
N GLU A 48 -4.16 -16.67 0.30
CA GLU A 48 -3.45 -16.56 1.56
C GLU A 48 -2.20 -15.74 1.45
N ALA A 49 -1.45 -15.90 0.37
CA ALA A 49 -0.22 -15.15 0.19
C ALA A 49 -0.49 -13.66 0.08
N ASP A 50 -1.59 -13.29 -0.57
CA ASP A 50 -1.96 -11.90 -0.71
C ASP A 50 -2.38 -11.31 0.63
N ARG A 51 -3.11 -12.09 1.42
CA ARG A 51 -3.53 -11.61 2.72
C ARG A 51 -2.31 -11.36 3.61
N ALA A 52 -1.34 -12.27 3.57
CA ALA A 52 -0.14 -12.10 4.38
C ALA A 52 0.63 -10.86 3.95
N ALA A 53 0.71 -10.62 2.65
CA ALA A 53 1.41 -9.45 2.15
C ALA A 53 0.71 -8.16 2.60
N LEU A 54 -0.61 -8.15 2.59
CA LEU A 54 -1.35 -6.98 3.01
C LEU A 54 -1.23 -6.72 4.49
N GLU A 55 -1.07 -7.77 5.30
CA GLU A 55 -0.88 -7.57 6.72
C GLU A 55 0.41 -6.84 7.00
N GLN A 56 1.43 -7.06 6.21
CA GLN A 56 2.68 -6.38 6.38
C GLN A 56 2.70 -5.03 5.66
N GLY A 57 1.78 -4.83 4.75
CA GLY A 57 1.73 -3.60 3.99
C GLY A 57 2.54 -3.69 2.71
N ILE A 58 1.93 -3.31 1.61
CA ILE A 58 2.60 -3.33 0.31
C ILE A 58 2.80 -1.89 -0.11
N ARG A 59 4.05 -1.52 -0.33
CA ARG A 59 4.37 -0.15 -0.69
C ARG A 59 4.37 0.03 -2.18
N ALA A 60 3.80 1.13 -2.63
CA ALA A 60 3.82 1.51 -4.04
C ALA A 60 4.48 2.86 -4.16
N ARG A 61 5.37 3.00 -5.10
CA ARG A 61 6.15 4.23 -5.23
C ARG A 61 5.48 5.24 -6.14
N SER A 62 4.55 4.83 -6.95
CA SER A 62 3.93 5.72 -7.90
C SER A 62 2.51 5.28 -8.13
N GLU A 63 1.73 6.14 -8.78
CA GLU A 63 0.37 5.78 -9.11
C GLU A 63 0.31 4.64 -10.11
N ILE A 64 1.29 4.55 -10.99
CA ILE A 64 1.31 3.47 -11.95
C ILE A 64 1.49 2.14 -11.23
N GLU A 65 2.44 2.09 -10.32
CA GLU A 65 2.67 0.87 -9.57
C GLU A 65 1.46 0.53 -8.71
N LEU A 66 0.86 1.54 -8.10
CA LEU A 66 -0.32 1.34 -7.29
C LEU A 66 -1.45 0.75 -8.12
N ASN A 67 -1.68 1.29 -9.31
CA ASN A 67 -2.76 0.79 -10.14
C ASN A 67 -2.52 -0.64 -10.57
N GLN A 68 -1.27 -1.01 -10.81
CA GLN A 68 -0.96 -2.38 -11.17
C GLN A 68 -1.26 -3.33 -10.01
N LEU A 69 -0.92 -2.91 -8.79
CA LEU A 69 -1.22 -3.73 -7.63
C LEU A 69 -2.72 -3.87 -7.43
N LEU A 70 -3.46 -2.78 -7.58
CA LEU A 70 -4.89 -2.83 -7.39
C LEU A 70 -5.55 -3.71 -8.45
N GLU A 71 -5.06 -3.68 -9.66
CA GLU A 71 -5.61 -4.55 -10.69
C GLU A 71 -5.39 -6.01 -10.33
N ASP A 72 -4.21 -6.32 -9.79
CA ASP A 72 -3.93 -7.68 -9.41
C ASP A 72 -4.85 -8.15 -8.29
N PHE A 73 -5.14 -7.30 -7.34
CA PHE A 73 -5.98 -7.71 -6.23
C PHE A 73 -7.46 -7.74 -6.59
N MET A 74 -7.90 -6.89 -7.46
CA MET A 74 -9.31 -6.75 -7.71
C MET A 74 -9.78 -7.23 -9.08
N SER A 75 -8.94 -7.85 -9.84
CA SER A 75 -9.36 -8.35 -11.15
C SER A 75 -9.88 -9.80 -11.11
#